data_8196517ad9362e110dfd7aacb439b550
#
_entry.id   8196517ad9362e110dfd7aacb439b550
#
_cell.length_a   1.000
_cell.length_b   1.000
_cell.length_c   1.000
_cell.angle_alpha   90.00
_cell.angle_beta   90.00
_cell.angle_gamma   90.00
#
_symmetry.space_group_name_H-M   'P 1'
#
loop_
_entity.id
_entity.type
_entity.pdbx_description
1 polymer ?
#
loop_
_entity_poly.entity_id
_entity_poly.type
_entity_poly.pdbx_seq_one_letter_code
_entity_poly.pdbx_strand_id
1 'polypeptide(L)'
;MRFKKGIVFLLVLAMMATLVVGCGSSDQPGGEGQGQAEKLFLNIATGGTAGTYYPLGGAIMEILNQNIEGMNASAASTGASVANTNQLNSGEADLAFIQNDIAYYAVNGTEMFAENKVDSLRAISTIYPETCQLVTLKKTGITSVADLKGKRVAVGDKGSGVEANARQILNAYGITYDDIKVQYLSFAEAANGLKDGNIDAAFITAGFPTAAIQDISAQHDVQLISIDDAVRDKLIEEFPFYTKITIPAGSYPKQDADVESIAVKAMLVVTDKMDEELAYQITKAIYSNLDRIGAAHPVGKTITKEGAKEGMSIPMHPGAERYFNE
;
A
#
# COMPACT_ATOMS: atom_id res chain seq x y z
N MET A 1 -7.35 6.43 68.99
CA MET A 1 -7.13 5.10 69.54
C MET A 1 -6.02 4.42 68.76
N ARG A 2 -4.90 4.20 69.46
CA ARG A 2 -3.64 3.59 69.03
C ARG A 2 -3.76 2.07 68.95
N PHE A 3 -2.77 1.44 68.29
CA PHE A 3 -2.49 0.00 68.12
C PHE A 3 -3.14 -0.58 66.87
N LYS A 4 -2.41 -1.06 65.82
CA LYS A 4 -1.34 -2.06 65.77
C LYS A 4 -0.50 -1.86 64.48
N LYS A 5 0.67 -1.30 64.60
CA LYS A 5 1.76 -1.47 63.66
C LYS A 5 2.76 -2.42 64.34
N GLY A 6 3.10 -3.54 63.71
CA GLY A 6 4.17 -4.36 64.23
C GLY A 6 3.93 -5.88 64.16
N ILE A 7 3.75 -6.51 63.00
CA ILE A 7 3.95 -7.95 62.76
C ILE A 7 4.00 -8.20 61.22
N VAL A 8 4.89 -7.56 60.49
CA VAL A 8 5.16 -7.93 59.07
C VAL A 8 6.66 -7.83 58.74
N PHE A 9 7.52 -7.73 59.74
CA PHE A 9 8.98 -7.53 59.51
C PHE A 9 9.87 -8.71 59.90
N LEU A 10 9.33 -9.93 60.06
CA LEU A 10 10.10 -11.08 60.60
C LEU A 10 10.00 -12.36 59.77
N LEU A 11 9.71 -12.29 58.43
CA LEU A 11 9.62 -13.47 57.56
C LEU A 11 10.44 -13.35 56.25
N VAL A 12 11.42 -12.48 56.17
CA VAL A 12 12.30 -12.28 54.99
C VAL A 12 13.75 -12.68 55.25
N LEU A 13 14.08 -13.26 56.42
CA LEU A 13 15.50 -13.54 56.77
C LEU A 13 15.81 -15.02 56.99
N ALA A 14 15.11 -15.97 56.35
CA ALA A 14 15.36 -17.42 56.55
C ALA A 14 15.42 -18.22 55.21
N MET A 15 15.96 -17.65 54.10
CA MET A 15 16.22 -18.40 52.87
C MET A 15 17.49 -17.96 52.16
N MET A 16 18.58 -17.94 52.87
CA MET A 16 19.93 -17.79 52.34
C MET A 16 20.91 -18.66 53.12
N ALA A 17 20.92 -19.96 52.86
CA ALA A 17 22.05 -20.82 53.22
C ALA A 17 21.82 -22.25 52.68
N THR A 18 22.09 -22.50 51.38
CA THR A 18 22.57 -23.81 50.91
C THR A 18 23.23 -23.60 49.55
N LEU A 19 24.46 -23.16 49.59
CA LEU A 19 25.42 -23.33 48.49
C LEU A 19 26.54 -24.19 49.03
N VAL A 20 27.02 -25.04 48.14
CA VAL A 20 28.30 -25.76 48.11
C VAL A 20 28.21 -27.27 48.31
N VAL A 21 28.56 -27.92 47.25
CA VAL A 21 29.45 -29.05 46.97
C VAL A 21 28.83 -30.03 45.97
N GLY A 22 29.51 -30.20 44.84
CA GLY A 22 29.22 -31.20 43.83
C GLY A 22 30.03 -31.00 42.54
N CYS A 23 31.38 -30.99 42.60
CA CYS A 23 32.20 -31.31 41.44
C CYS A 23 32.00 -32.78 41.08
N GLY A 24 31.49 -33.05 39.89
CA GLY A 24 31.42 -34.36 39.29
C GLY A 24 31.54 -34.19 37.78
N SER A 25 32.75 -34.40 37.25
CA SER A 25 33.00 -34.52 35.82
C SER A 25 32.28 -35.75 35.27
N SER A 26 31.43 -35.56 34.29
CA SER A 26 31.04 -36.62 33.35
C SER A 26 30.89 -35.97 31.97
N ASP A 27 31.84 -36.33 31.10
CA ASP A 27 31.77 -36.13 29.66
C ASP A 27 30.45 -36.69 29.14
N GLN A 28 29.59 -35.81 28.59
CA GLN A 28 28.53 -36.20 27.67
C GLN A 28 28.76 -35.51 26.34
N PRO A 29 28.67 -36.25 25.22
CA PRO A 29 28.90 -35.71 23.89
C PRO A 29 27.83 -34.66 23.55
N GLY A 30 28.28 -33.63 22.87
CA GLY A 30 27.49 -32.47 22.46
C GLY A 30 26.09 -32.81 21.95
N GLY A 31 25.11 -32.34 22.66
CA GLY A 31 23.80 -32.07 22.08
C GLY A 31 23.96 -30.91 21.12
N GLU A 32 23.75 -31.17 19.83
CA GLU A 32 23.56 -30.15 18.82
C GLU A 32 22.47 -29.23 19.34
N GLY A 33 22.86 -28.03 19.70
CA GLY A 33 21.88 -26.94 19.95
C GLY A 33 21.10 -26.75 18.66
N GLN A 34 19.84 -27.15 18.67
CA GLN A 34 18.88 -26.63 17.67
C GLN A 34 18.94 -25.12 17.80
N GLY A 35 19.67 -24.48 16.91
CA GLY A 35 19.64 -23.04 16.76
C GLY A 35 18.18 -22.63 16.53
N GLN A 36 17.59 -21.95 17.50
CA GLN A 36 16.32 -21.26 17.24
C GLN A 36 16.59 -20.34 16.06
N ALA A 37 15.90 -20.58 14.95
CA ALA A 37 15.94 -19.69 13.80
C ALA A 37 15.72 -18.26 14.31
N GLU A 38 16.61 -17.35 13.97
CA GLU A 38 16.52 -15.96 14.36
C GLU A 38 15.21 -15.41 13.77
N LYS A 39 14.35 -14.81 14.62
CA LYS A 39 13.07 -14.31 14.17
C LYS A 39 13.28 -13.06 13.31
N LEU A 40 12.85 -13.12 12.07
CA LEU A 40 12.85 -12.01 11.12
C LEU A 40 11.50 -11.27 11.22
N PHE A 41 11.51 -10.05 11.72
CA PHE A 41 10.33 -9.19 11.73
C PHE A 41 10.30 -8.37 10.43
N LEU A 42 9.12 -8.27 9.80
CA LEU A 42 8.95 -7.51 8.58
C LEU A 42 7.61 -6.77 8.60
N ASN A 43 7.65 -5.45 8.54
CA ASN A 43 6.47 -4.59 8.51
C ASN A 43 6.14 -4.18 7.07
N ILE A 44 4.91 -4.51 6.62
CA ILE A 44 4.41 -4.19 5.29
C ILE A 44 3.49 -2.97 5.40
N ALA A 45 3.89 -1.85 4.80
CA ALA A 45 3.04 -0.67 4.68
C ALA A 45 2.11 -0.80 3.47
N THR A 46 0.81 -0.66 3.69
CA THR A 46 -0.21 -0.84 2.64
C THR A 46 -0.91 0.47 2.29
N GLY A 47 -2.20 0.57 2.49
CA GLY A 47 -3.05 1.75 2.30
C GLY A 47 -4.31 1.61 3.13
N GLY A 48 -5.31 2.45 2.88
CA GLY A 48 -6.60 2.35 3.54
C GLY A 48 -7.29 1.00 3.26
N THR A 49 -8.04 0.49 4.24
CA THR A 49 -8.67 -0.84 4.20
C THR A 49 -9.72 -1.02 3.08
N ALA A 50 -10.25 0.08 2.54
CA ALA A 50 -11.21 0.07 1.43
C ALA A 50 -10.55 0.14 0.03
N GLY A 51 -9.20 0.12 -0.03
CA GLY A 51 -8.40 0.09 -1.25
C GLY A 51 -7.88 -1.31 -1.59
N THR A 52 -7.02 -1.39 -2.60
CA THR A 52 -6.45 -2.64 -3.12
C THR A 52 -5.18 -3.07 -2.37
N TYR A 53 -4.36 -2.15 -1.88
CA TYR A 53 -3.10 -2.46 -1.17
C TYR A 53 -3.31 -3.33 0.06
N TYR A 54 -4.34 -3.03 0.86
CA TYR A 54 -4.56 -3.70 2.13
C TYR A 54 -4.84 -5.20 2.00
N PRO A 55 -5.81 -5.67 1.18
CA PRO A 55 -6.04 -7.09 0.98
C PRO A 55 -4.85 -7.82 0.34
N LEU A 56 -4.15 -7.17 -0.62
CA LEU A 56 -2.95 -7.77 -1.23
C LEU A 56 -1.79 -7.85 -0.22
N GLY A 57 -1.61 -6.81 0.61
CA GLY A 57 -0.59 -6.82 1.68
C GLY A 57 -0.84 -7.90 2.73
N GLY A 58 -2.11 -8.14 3.08
CA GLY A 58 -2.50 -9.25 3.94
C GLY A 58 -2.14 -10.62 3.34
N ALA A 59 -2.42 -10.82 2.05
CA ALA A 59 -2.04 -12.05 1.36
C ALA A 59 -0.51 -12.24 1.27
N ILE A 60 0.23 -11.18 0.97
CA ILE A 60 1.70 -11.20 0.94
C ILE A 60 2.26 -11.53 2.33
N MET A 61 1.76 -10.87 3.38
CA MET A 61 2.13 -11.17 4.77
C MET A 61 1.99 -12.67 5.08
N GLU A 62 0.85 -13.26 4.76
CA GLU A 62 0.62 -14.70 4.97
C GLU A 62 1.56 -15.58 4.14
N ILE A 63 1.83 -15.21 2.88
CA ILE A 63 2.76 -15.91 2.01
C ILE A 63 4.16 -15.90 2.61
N LEU A 64 4.65 -14.74 3.04
CA LEU A 64 5.99 -14.60 3.62
C LEU A 64 6.12 -15.41 4.90
N ASN A 65 5.14 -15.33 5.81
CA ASN A 65 5.12 -16.07 7.07
C ASN A 65 5.11 -17.59 6.89
N GLN A 66 4.59 -18.09 5.76
CA GLN A 66 4.51 -19.53 5.49
C GLN A 66 5.69 -20.08 4.68
N ASN A 67 6.38 -19.24 3.92
CA ASN A 67 7.39 -19.68 2.96
C ASN A 67 8.82 -19.25 3.31
N ILE A 68 9.01 -18.38 4.31
CA ILE A 68 10.35 -17.96 4.78
C ILE A 68 10.51 -18.38 6.24
N GLU A 69 11.51 -19.19 6.53
CA GLU A 69 11.76 -19.70 7.87
C GLU A 69 12.08 -18.56 8.85
N GLY A 70 11.46 -18.58 10.02
CA GLY A 70 11.63 -17.54 11.05
C GLY A 70 10.92 -16.23 10.76
N MET A 71 10.25 -16.06 9.61
CA MET A 71 9.55 -14.85 9.26
C MET A 71 8.35 -14.57 10.17
N ASN A 72 8.24 -13.32 10.59
CA ASN A 72 7.10 -12.76 11.33
C ASN A 72 6.71 -11.42 10.68
N ALA A 73 6.09 -11.51 9.52
CA ALA A 73 5.60 -10.35 8.78
C ALA A 73 4.25 -9.88 9.34
N SER A 74 4.03 -8.57 9.32
CA SER A 74 2.75 -7.90 9.61
C SER A 74 2.39 -6.94 8.49
N ALA A 75 1.10 -6.68 8.28
CA ALA A 75 0.60 -5.71 7.29
C ALA A 75 -0.20 -4.61 8.00
N ALA A 76 0.16 -3.37 7.77
CA ALA A 76 -0.46 -2.20 8.40
C ALA A 76 -1.20 -1.33 7.37
N SER A 77 -2.38 -0.82 7.77
CA SER A 77 -3.06 0.24 7.03
C SER A 77 -2.33 1.57 7.22
N THR A 78 -2.18 2.34 6.14
CA THR A 78 -1.42 3.60 6.12
C THR A 78 -2.13 4.66 5.27
N GLY A 79 -1.54 5.87 5.17
CA GLY A 79 -1.93 6.91 4.22
C GLY A 79 -1.47 6.67 2.77
N ALA A 80 -1.03 5.46 2.41
CA ALA A 80 -0.55 5.03 1.10
C ALA A 80 0.79 5.68 0.67
N SER A 81 1.00 5.90 -0.63
CA SER A 81 2.31 5.96 -1.29
C SER A 81 3.33 6.93 -0.68
N VAL A 82 2.95 8.19 -0.38
CA VAL A 82 3.88 9.17 0.20
C VAL A 82 4.18 8.83 1.67
N ALA A 83 3.15 8.43 2.43
CA ALA A 83 3.32 7.98 3.80
C ALA A 83 4.22 6.73 3.87
N ASN A 84 4.00 5.77 2.97
CA ASN A 84 4.78 4.53 2.87
C ASN A 84 6.25 4.81 2.51
N THR A 85 6.50 5.73 1.60
CA THR A 85 7.85 6.19 1.25
C THR A 85 8.58 6.73 2.49
N ASN A 86 7.90 7.56 3.28
CA ASN A 86 8.48 8.12 4.50
C ASN A 86 8.72 7.03 5.56
N GLN A 87 7.82 6.04 5.70
CA GLN A 87 8.00 4.92 6.62
C GLN A 87 9.16 4.01 6.22
N LEU A 88 9.36 3.74 4.92
CA LEU A 88 10.56 3.03 4.45
C LEU A 88 11.84 3.82 4.77
N ASN A 89 11.83 5.13 4.53
CA ASN A 89 12.99 5.99 4.78
C ASN A 89 13.34 6.07 6.27
N SER A 90 12.34 6.09 7.15
CA SER A 90 12.53 6.11 8.62
C SER A 90 12.84 4.73 9.21
N GLY A 91 12.61 3.63 8.47
CA GLY A 91 12.72 2.26 8.96
C GLY A 91 11.52 1.80 9.80
N GLU A 92 10.39 2.49 9.71
CA GLU A 92 9.11 2.04 10.32
C GLU A 92 8.44 0.93 9.51
N ALA A 93 8.73 0.86 8.20
CA ALA A 93 8.35 -0.22 7.32
C ALA A 93 9.57 -0.81 6.61
N ASP A 94 9.50 -2.11 6.28
CA ASP A 94 10.54 -2.86 5.58
C ASP A 94 10.17 -3.12 4.13
N LEU A 95 8.88 -3.29 3.84
CA LEU A 95 8.29 -3.49 2.53
C LEU A 95 7.06 -2.59 2.40
N ALA A 96 6.85 -1.97 1.25
CA ALA A 96 5.73 -1.06 1.07
C ALA A 96 5.11 -1.13 -0.33
N PHE A 97 3.82 -0.86 -0.41
CA PHE A 97 3.14 -0.55 -1.67
C PHE A 97 3.29 0.93 -1.98
N ILE A 98 3.81 1.25 -3.15
CA ILE A 98 4.04 2.63 -3.62
C ILE A 98 3.70 2.71 -5.11
N GLN A 99 3.03 3.79 -5.53
CA GLN A 99 2.84 4.09 -6.94
C GLN A 99 4.19 4.39 -7.61
N ASN A 100 4.34 4.01 -8.87
CA ASN A 100 5.59 4.21 -9.61
C ASN A 100 5.95 5.69 -9.83
N ASP A 101 4.98 6.58 -10.00
CA ASP A 101 5.15 8.02 -10.06
C ASP A 101 5.69 8.58 -8.72
N ILE A 102 5.10 8.18 -7.60
CA ILE A 102 5.52 8.62 -6.26
C ILE A 102 6.93 8.11 -5.94
N ALA A 103 7.24 6.86 -6.28
CA ALA A 103 8.59 6.32 -6.11
C ALA A 103 9.63 7.09 -6.95
N TYR A 104 9.28 7.46 -8.19
CA TYR A 104 10.11 8.30 -9.02
C TYR A 104 10.35 9.68 -8.41
N TYR A 105 9.29 10.36 -7.95
CA TYR A 105 9.41 11.67 -7.32
C TYR A 105 10.30 11.61 -6.07
N ALA A 106 10.18 10.56 -5.28
CA ALA A 106 10.99 10.35 -4.08
C ALA A 106 12.47 10.20 -4.41
N VAL A 107 12.80 9.31 -5.36
CA VAL A 107 14.21 9.03 -5.74
C VAL A 107 14.86 10.21 -6.45
N ASN A 108 14.09 11.03 -7.18
CA ASN A 108 14.64 12.19 -7.88
C ASN A 108 14.58 13.50 -7.08
N GLY A 109 13.85 13.52 -5.94
CA GLY A 109 13.67 14.72 -5.12
C GLY A 109 12.85 15.78 -5.86
N THR A 110 11.72 15.39 -6.42
CA THR A 110 10.80 16.27 -7.15
C THR A 110 9.40 16.26 -6.53
N GLU A 111 8.51 17.12 -6.95
CA GLU A 111 7.14 17.26 -6.45
C GLU A 111 7.11 17.33 -4.91
N MET A 112 6.35 16.48 -4.24
CA MET A 112 6.23 16.46 -2.77
C MET A 112 7.53 16.04 -2.05
N PHE A 113 8.55 15.60 -2.77
CA PHE A 113 9.86 15.22 -2.22
C PHE A 113 10.98 16.20 -2.55
N ALA A 114 10.66 17.39 -3.07
CA ALA A 114 11.68 18.39 -3.47
C ALA A 114 12.63 18.79 -2.32
N GLU A 115 12.15 18.75 -1.07
CA GLU A 115 12.96 19.07 0.11
C GLU A 115 13.49 17.81 0.84
N ASN A 116 12.95 16.63 0.54
CA ASN A 116 13.25 15.39 1.25
C ASN A 116 13.39 14.22 0.27
N LYS A 117 14.46 14.24 -0.53
CA LYS A 117 14.80 13.16 -1.45
C LYS A 117 15.02 11.83 -0.71
N VAL A 118 14.49 10.74 -1.27
CA VAL A 118 14.63 9.36 -0.75
C VAL A 118 15.23 8.47 -1.83
N ASP A 119 16.54 8.48 -1.99
CA ASP A 119 17.27 7.75 -3.04
C ASP A 119 17.61 6.30 -2.67
N SER A 120 17.34 5.90 -1.44
CA SER A 120 17.53 4.53 -0.95
C SER A 120 16.48 3.54 -1.44
N LEU A 121 15.38 3.97 -2.08
CA LEU A 121 14.32 3.09 -2.53
C LEU A 121 14.78 2.12 -3.62
N ARG A 122 14.35 0.86 -3.52
CA ARG A 122 14.59 -0.20 -4.52
C ARG A 122 13.29 -0.96 -4.76
N ALA A 123 13.00 -1.22 -6.03
CA ALA A 123 11.82 -1.99 -6.40
C ALA A 123 12.04 -3.49 -6.20
N ILE A 124 11.08 -4.16 -5.62
CA ILE A 124 10.95 -5.62 -5.72
C ILE A 124 10.30 -5.96 -7.07
N SER A 125 9.17 -5.33 -7.39
CA SER A 125 8.49 -5.49 -8.67
C SER A 125 7.43 -4.41 -8.87
N THR A 126 6.99 -4.21 -10.11
CA THR A 126 5.65 -3.67 -10.39
C THR A 126 4.62 -4.80 -10.33
N ILE A 127 3.39 -4.51 -9.94
CA ILE A 127 2.40 -5.55 -9.67
C ILE A 127 1.11 -5.41 -10.48
N TYR A 128 0.46 -4.29 -10.50
CA TYR A 128 -0.78 -4.10 -11.28
C TYR A 128 -0.99 -2.61 -11.64
N PRO A 129 -1.83 -2.30 -12.65
CA PRO A 129 -2.21 -0.94 -12.97
C PRO A 129 -3.20 -0.40 -11.92
N GLU A 130 -2.91 0.78 -11.38
CA GLU A 130 -3.78 1.54 -10.48
C GLU A 130 -4.55 2.58 -11.29
N THR A 131 -5.82 2.28 -11.52
CA THR A 131 -6.70 3.10 -12.34
C THR A 131 -7.20 4.31 -11.59
N CYS A 132 -7.06 5.50 -12.17
CA CYS A 132 -7.63 6.74 -11.64
C CYS A 132 -9.14 6.76 -11.90
N GLN A 133 -9.93 6.43 -10.90
CA GLN A 133 -11.39 6.34 -10.99
C GLN A 133 -12.00 7.61 -10.39
N LEU A 134 -12.63 8.45 -11.23
CA LEU A 134 -13.44 9.55 -10.75
C LEU A 134 -14.88 9.07 -10.57
N VAL A 135 -15.31 8.98 -9.32
CA VAL A 135 -16.61 8.42 -8.92
C VAL A 135 -17.54 9.51 -8.38
N THR A 136 -18.80 9.46 -8.79
CA THR A 136 -19.89 10.29 -8.30
C THR A 136 -21.18 9.49 -8.20
N LEU A 137 -22.26 10.09 -7.77
CA LEU A 137 -23.60 9.49 -7.81
C LEU A 137 -24.42 10.12 -8.95
N LYS A 138 -25.22 9.34 -9.68
CA LYS A 138 -26.07 9.84 -10.78
C LYS A 138 -26.92 11.04 -10.36
N LYS A 139 -27.38 11.06 -9.10
CA LYS A 139 -28.20 12.18 -8.55
C LYS A 139 -27.47 13.53 -8.49
N THR A 140 -26.16 13.58 -8.59
CA THR A 140 -25.36 14.83 -8.54
C THR A 140 -25.41 15.60 -9.84
N GLY A 141 -25.73 14.92 -10.96
CA GLY A 141 -25.73 15.47 -12.31
C GLY A 141 -24.33 15.75 -12.88
N ILE A 142 -23.25 15.28 -12.21
CA ILE A 142 -21.87 15.37 -12.71
C ILE A 142 -21.70 14.33 -13.81
N THR A 143 -21.32 14.74 -15.00
CA THR A 143 -21.14 13.89 -16.19
C THR A 143 -19.76 14.00 -16.81
N SER A 144 -18.98 15.01 -16.40
CA SER A 144 -17.63 15.28 -16.90
C SER A 144 -16.73 15.81 -15.78
N VAL A 145 -15.41 15.79 -15.98
CA VAL A 145 -14.45 16.41 -15.06
C VAL A 145 -14.70 17.93 -14.94
N ALA A 146 -15.13 18.58 -16.02
CA ALA A 146 -15.42 20.02 -16.02
C ALA A 146 -16.56 20.41 -15.06
N ASP A 147 -17.49 19.49 -14.76
CA ASP A 147 -18.60 19.72 -13.84
C ASP A 147 -18.17 19.77 -12.36
N LEU A 148 -16.90 19.48 -12.06
CA LEU A 148 -16.36 19.52 -10.70
C LEU A 148 -16.17 20.92 -10.13
N LYS A 149 -16.18 21.98 -10.99
CA LYS A 149 -16.04 23.36 -10.52
C LYS A 149 -17.14 23.73 -9.51
N GLY A 150 -16.71 24.24 -8.35
CA GLY A 150 -17.57 24.59 -7.22
C GLY A 150 -18.07 23.39 -6.39
N LYS A 151 -17.76 22.14 -6.78
CA LYS A 151 -18.20 20.92 -6.10
C LYS A 151 -17.28 20.56 -4.93
N ARG A 152 -17.79 19.75 -4.01
CA ARG A 152 -17.03 19.12 -2.91
C ARG A 152 -16.39 17.85 -3.45
N VAL A 153 -15.07 17.83 -3.59
CA VAL A 153 -14.35 16.75 -4.25
C VAL A 153 -13.35 16.14 -3.28
N ALA A 154 -13.46 14.85 -3.02
CA ALA A 154 -12.43 14.10 -2.33
C ALA A 154 -11.29 13.78 -3.29
N VAL A 155 -10.08 14.20 -2.95
CA VAL A 155 -8.88 14.06 -3.78
C VAL A 155 -7.92 12.99 -3.28
N GLY A 156 -8.37 12.15 -2.33
CA GLY A 156 -7.55 11.18 -1.62
C GLY A 156 -7.05 11.70 -0.27
N ASP A 157 -6.39 10.83 0.48
CA ASP A 157 -5.76 11.19 1.75
C ASP A 157 -4.62 12.20 1.54
N LYS A 158 -4.41 13.04 2.54
CA LYS A 158 -3.22 13.90 2.55
C LYS A 158 -1.97 13.04 2.68
N GLY A 159 -1.09 13.12 1.69
CA GLY A 159 0.10 12.27 1.64
C GLY A 159 -0.14 10.92 0.93
N SER A 160 -1.19 10.83 0.11
CA SER A 160 -1.41 9.71 -0.81
C SER A 160 -0.92 10.03 -2.23
N GLY A 161 -0.67 9.00 -3.03
CA GLY A 161 -0.44 9.18 -4.47
C GLY A 161 -1.71 9.57 -5.23
N VAL A 162 -2.87 9.24 -4.68
CA VAL A 162 -4.19 9.61 -5.25
C VAL A 162 -4.34 11.12 -5.32
N GLU A 163 -3.87 11.85 -4.30
CA GLU A 163 -3.89 13.32 -4.30
C GLU A 163 -3.08 13.89 -5.46
N ALA A 164 -1.88 13.36 -5.70
CA ALA A 164 -1.04 13.78 -6.82
C ALA A 164 -1.74 13.53 -8.17
N ASN A 165 -2.32 12.35 -8.36
CA ASN A 165 -3.05 12.02 -9.58
C ASN A 165 -4.29 12.92 -9.77
N ALA A 166 -5.08 13.14 -8.71
CA ALA A 166 -6.25 14.02 -8.75
C ALA A 166 -5.86 15.45 -9.15
N ARG A 167 -4.80 16.00 -8.55
CA ARG A 167 -4.28 17.34 -8.87
C ARG A 167 -3.81 17.44 -10.31
N GLN A 168 -3.08 16.45 -10.81
CA GLN A 168 -2.60 16.44 -12.19
C GLN A 168 -3.75 16.33 -13.19
N ILE A 169 -4.73 15.45 -12.95
CA ILE A 169 -5.93 15.33 -13.80
C ILE A 169 -6.70 16.64 -13.82
N LEU A 170 -7.00 17.21 -12.66
CA LEU A 170 -7.73 18.49 -12.59
C LEU A 170 -6.99 19.61 -13.32
N ASN A 171 -5.68 19.75 -13.11
CA ASN A 171 -4.85 20.74 -13.78
C ASN A 171 -4.86 20.57 -15.30
N ALA A 172 -4.88 19.35 -15.81
CA ALA A 172 -4.96 19.07 -17.24
C ALA A 172 -6.27 19.58 -17.87
N TYR A 173 -7.37 19.66 -17.07
CA TYR A 173 -8.64 20.29 -17.43
C TYR A 173 -8.69 21.80 -17.13
N GLY A 174 -7.60 22.41 -16.64
CA GLY A 174 -7.58 23.81 -16.22
C GLY A 174 -8.44 24.08 -14.98
N ILE A 175 -8.52 23.10 -14.08
CA ILE A 175 -9.19 23.17 -12.78
C ILE A 175 -8.12 23.09 -11.70
N THR A 176 -8.08 24.09 -10.83
CA THR A 176 -7.20 24.11 -9.67
C THR A 176 -7.97 23.78 -8.39
N TYR A 177 -7.27 23.62 -7.29
CA TYR A 177 -7.92 23.43 -6.00
C TYR A 177 -8.72 24.66 -5.52
N ASP A 178 -8.46 25.86 -6.08
CA ASP A 178 -9.26 27.05 -5.81
C ASP A 178 -10.63 27.00 -6.52
N ASP A 179 -10.76 26.19 -7.57
CA ASP A 179 -12.01 26.03 -8.32
C ASP A 179 -12.98 25.01 -7.71
N ILE A 180 -12.54 24.22 -6.72
CA ILE A 180 -13.32 23.16 -6.07
C ILE A 180 -13.29 23.28 -4.55
N LYS A 181 -14.17 22.58 -3.85
CA LYS A 181 -14.12 22.44 -2.40
C LYS A 181 -13.39 21.15 -2.04
N VAL A 182 -12.06 21.22 -1.97
CA VAL A 182 -11.18 20.06 -1.72
C VAL A 182 -11.49 19.41 -0.40
N GLN A 183 -11.56 18.07 -0.42
CA GLN A 183 -11.65 17.22 0.78
C GLN A 183 -10.52 16.18 0.73
N TYR A 184 -9.71 16.13 1.78
CA TYR A 184 -8.69 15.10 1.94
C TYR A 184 -9.29 13.95 2.75
N LEU A 185 -9.68 12.88 2.08
CA LEU A 185 -10.41 11.75 2.67
C LEU A 185 -9.83 10.43 2.19
N SER A 186 -9.76 9.45 3.09
CA SER A 186 -9.54 8.06 2.74
C SER A 186 -10.67 7.53 1.86
N PHE A 187 -10.46 6.42 1.17
CA PHE A 187 -11.50 5.82 0.31
C PHE A 187 -12.77 5.46 1.10
N ALA A 188 -12.61 4.99 2.34
CA ALA A 188 -13.75 4.68 3.21
C ALA A 188 -14.54 5.93 3.61
N GLU A 189 -13.85 7.01 3.98
CA GLU A 189 -14.48 8.30 4.31
C GLU A 189 -15.13 8.93 3.07
N ALA A 190 -14.48 8.87 1.91
CA ALA A 190 -15.03 9.34 0.65
C ALA A 190 -16.29 8.55 0.25
N ALA A 191 -16.28 7.22 0.43
CA ALA A 191 -17.46 6.38 0.20
C ALA A 191 -18.63 6.78 1.09
N ASN A 192 -18.39 6.98 2.39
CA ASN A 192 -19.41 7.48 3.33
C ASN A 192 -19.87 8.89 2.95
N GLY A 193 -18.93 9.78 2.63
CA GLY A 193 -19.22 11.16 2.21
C GLY A 193 -20.12 11.24 0.98
N LEU A 194 -19.93 10.36 -0.02
CA LEU A 194 -20.80 10.24 -1.20
C LEU A 194 -22.20 9.71 -0.82
N LYS A 195 -22.27 8.64 -0.03
CA LYS A 195 -23.55 8.05 0.43
C LYS A 195 -24.39 9.06 1.19
N ASP A 196 -23.78 9.78 2.11
CA ASP A 196 -24.41 10.79 2.97
C ASP A 196 -24.68 12.14 2.25
N GLY A 197 -24.11 12.33 1.05
CA GLY A 197 -24.20 13.59 0.31
C GLY A 197 -23.36 14.73 0.89
N ASN A 198 -22.31 14.41 1.65
CA ASN A 198 -21.35 15.37 2.20
C ASN A 198 -20.29 15.78 1.18
N ILE A 199 -20.02 14.94 0.17
CA ILE A 199 -19.21 15.25 -1.00
C ILE A 199 -19.97 14.92 -2.29
N ASP A 200 -19.52 15.48 -3.42
CA ASP A 200 -20.19 15.35 -4.71
C ASP A 200 -19.45 14.38 -5.64
N ALA A 201 -18.13 14.27 -5.50
CA ALA A 201 -17.29 13.35 -6.27
C ALA A 201 -16.04 12.95 -5.47
N ALA A 202 -15.39 11.85 -5.88
CA ALA A 202 -14.14 11.38 -5.29
C ALA A 202 -13.21 10.79 -6.35
N PHE A 203 -11.93 11.10 -6.23
CA PHE A 203 -10.86 10.38 -6.93
C PHE A 203 -10.44 9.15 -6.12
N ILE A 204 -10.34 8.01 -6.80
CA ILE A 204 -9.90 6.73 -6.25
C ILE A 204 -8.90 6.12 -7.24
N THR A 205 -7.60 6.15 -6.92
CA THR A 205 -6.57 5.48 -7.73
C THR A 205 -6.27 4.12 -7.11
N ALA A 206 -6.75 3.07 -7.76
CA ALA A 206 -6.68 1.70 -7.24
C ALA A 206 -6.94 0.67 -8.35
N GLY A 207 -6.68 -0.61 -8.08
CA GLY A 207 -7.17 -1.70 -8.91
C GLY A 207 -8.70 -1.78 -8.86
N PHE A 208 -9.34 -2.10 -9.99
CA PHE A 208 -10.78 -2.32 -10.05
C PHE A 208 -11.11 -3.84 -10.09
N PRO A 209 -12.28 -4.25 -9.55
CA PRO A 209 -13.23 -3.45 -8.79
C PRO A 209 -12.69 -3.08 -7.40
N THR A 210 -12.84 -1.80 -6.99
CA THR A 210 -12.37 -1.29 -5.70
C THR A 210 -13.45 -1.44 -4.63
N ALA A 211 -13.10 -1.91 -3.43
CA ALA A 211 -14.07 -2.17 -2.35
C ALA A 211 -14.89 -0.93 -1.96
N ALA A 212 -14.27 0.26 -1.92
CA ALA A 212 -14.98 1.51 -1.64
C ALA A 212 -16.10 1.81 -2.67
N ILE A 213 -15.84 1.59 -3.97
CA ILE A 213 -16.85 1.83 -5.02
C ILE A 213 -17.93 0.74 -4.98
N GLN A 214 -17.56 -0.52 -4.68
CA GLN A 214 -18.52 -1.60 -4.49
C GLN A 214 -19.48 -1.31 -3.32
N ASP A 215 -18.96 -0.79 -2.20
CA ASP A 215 -19.78 -0.39 -1.04
C ASP A 215 -20.79 0.71 -1.39
N ILE A 216 -20.37 1.73 -2.14
CA ILE A 216 -21.27 2.79 -2.61
C ILE A 216 -22.31 2.20 -3.55
N SER A 217 -21.89 1.40 -4.53
CA SER A 217 -22.76 0.87 -5.59
C SER A 217 -23.80 -0.15 -5.09
N ALA A 218 -23.57 -0.76 -3.93
CA ALA A 218 -24.54 -1.65 -3.29
C ALA A 218 -25.84 -0.91 -2.86
N GLN A 219 -25.75 0.39 -2.60
CA GLN A 219 -26.88 1.18 -2.06
C GLN A 219 -27.28 2.37 -2.95
N HIS A 220 -26.39 2.83 -3.83
CA HIS A 220 -26.58 4.03 -4.64
C HIS A 220 -26.24 3.79 -6.11
N ASP A 221 -26.84 4.58 -7.00
CA ASP A 221 -26.52 4.58 -8.41
C ASP A 221 -25.22 5.38 -8.65
N VAL A 222 -24.12 4.63 -8.70
CA VAL A 222 -22.78 5.17 -8.97
C VAL A 222 -22.65 5.54 -10.44
N GLN A 223 -21.88 6.59 -10.72
CA GLN A 223 -21.41 6.97 -12.04
C GLN A 223 -19.90 7.17 -11.99
N LEU A 224 -19.18 6.46 -12.85
CA LEU A 224 -17.78 6.75 -13.13
C LEU A 224 -17.69 7.74 -14.29
N ILE A 225 -16.75 8.67 -14.18
CA ILE A 225 -16.54 9.73 -15.18
C ILE A 225 -15.30 9.39 -15.99
N SER A 226 -15.46 9.33 -17.33
CA SER A 226 -14.34 9.14 -18.24
C SER A 226 -13.44 10.37 -18.29
N ILE A 227 -12.15 10.16 -18.53
CA ILE A 227 -11.16 11.20 -18.83
C ILE A 227 -11.06 11.30 -20.36
N ASP A 228 -11.23 12.50 -20.90
CA ASP A 228 -11.20 12.77 -22.33
C ASP A 228 -9.90 12.33 -22.98
N ASP A 229 -9.96 11.76 -24.19
CA ASP A 229 -8.81 11.18 -24.89
C ASP A 229 -7.66 12.17 -25.05
N ALA A 230 -7.96 13.41 -25.48
CA ALA A 230 -6.95 14.47 -25.61
C ALA A 230 -6.28 14.83 -24.27
N VAL A 231 -7.02 14.73 -23.15
CA VAL A 231 -6.45 14.98 -21.82
C VAL A 231 -5.59 13.81 -21.37
N ARG A 232 -6.00 12.58 -21.67
CA ARG A 232 -5.18 11.39 -21.41
C ARG A 232 -3.86 11.45 -22.17
N ASP A 233 -3.87 11.84 -23.46
CA ASP A 233 -2.66 12.02 -24.27
C ASP A 233 -1.73 13.08 -23.69
N LYS A 234 -2.28 14.25 -23.31
CA LYS A 234 -1.52 15.32 -22.66
C LYS A 234 -0.89 14.87 -21.34
N LEU A 235 -1.64 14.14 -20.51
CA LEU A 235 -1.13 13.63 -19.24
C LEU A 235 0.01 12.62 -19.42
N ILE A 236 -0.08 11.75 -20.43
CA ILE A 236 0.99 10.76 -20.74
C ILE A 236 2.23 11.45 -21.30
N GLU A 237 2.07 12.52 -22.09
CA GLU A 237 3.18 13.30 -22.60
C GLU A 237 3.93 14.04 -21.47
N GLU A 238 3.20 14.61 -20.51
CA GLU A 238 3.76 15.36 -19.39
C GLU A 238 4.30 14.42 -18.28
N PHE A 239 3.59 13.32 -18.03
CA PHE A 239 3.89 12.36 -16.96
C PHE A 239 3.97 10.94 -17.55
N PRO A 240 5.14 10.47 -17.96
CA PRO A 240 5.29 9.19 -18.67
C PRO A 240 4.99 7.94 -17.82
N PHE A 241 4.60 8.12 -16.57
CA PHE A 241 4.13 7.04 -15.69
C PHE A 241 2.70 6.59 -16.00
N TYR A 242 1.90 7.48 -16.61
CA TYR A 242 0.53 7.17 -16.95
C TYR A 242 0.45 6.30 -18.20
N THR A 243 -0.55 5.42 -18.19
CA THR A 243 -0.97 4.63 -19.34
C THR A 243 -2.48 4.75 -19.53
N LYS A 244 -2.97 4.68 -20.77
CA LYS A 244 -4.40 4.59 -21.06
C LYS A 244 -4.94 3.25 -20.55
N ILE A 245 -6.10 3.29 -19.91
CA ILE A 245 -6.80 2.11 -19.45
C ILE A 245 -8.31 2.30 -19.59
N THR A 246 -9.01 1.20 -19.86
CA THR A 246 -10.47 1.15 -19.89
C THR A 246 -10.97 0.33 -18.71
N ILE A 247 -11.94 0.83 -17.95
CA ILE A 247 -12.69 0.09 -16.95
C ILE A 247 -13.88 -0.54 -17.69
N PRO A 248 -13.91 -1.86 -17.89
CA PRO A 248 -14.96 -2.49 -18.68
C PRO A 248 -16.35 -2.32 -18.07
N ALA A 249 -17.36 -2.27 -18.93
CA ALA A 249 -18.75 -2.34 -18.50
C ALA A 249 -18.97 -3.58 -17.60
N GLY A 250 -19.79 -3.41 -16.56
CA GLY A 250 -20.05 -4.47 -15.58
C GLY A 250 -18.98 -4.64 -14.50
N SER A 251 -17.90 -3.82 -14.47
CA SER A 251 -16.94 -3.81 -13.36
C SER A 251 -17.59 -3.45 -12.02
N TYR A 252 -18.65 -2.63 -12.06
CA TYR A 252 -19.47 -2.28 -10.91
C TYR A 252 -20.96 -2.45 -11.22
N PRO A 253 -21.83 -2.66 -10.20
CA PRO A 253 -23.27 -2.73 -10.40
C PRO A 253 -23.82 -1.52 -11.14
N LYS A 254 -24.64 -1.74 -12.18
CA LYS A 254 -25.29 -0.69 -13.02
C LYS A 254 -24.33 0.21 -13.81
N GLN A 255 -23.08 -0.22 -13.99
CA GLN A 255 -22.15 0.38 -14.93
C GLN A 255 -22.30 -0.35 -16.27
N ASP A 256 -23.09 0.24 -17.18
CA ASP A 256 -23.50 -0.40 -18.43
C ASP A 256 -22.59 -0.05 -19.62
N ALA A 257 -21.61 0.82 -19.43
CA ALA A 257 -20.66 1.26 -20.45
C ALA A 257 -19.22 1.21 -19.97
N ASP A 258 -18.30 1.08 -20.90
CA ASP A 258 -16.88 1.25 -20.64
C ASP A 258 -16.56 2.67 -20.16
N VAL A 259 -15.56 2.81 -19.29
CA VAL A 259 -15.10 4.10 -18.77
C VAL A 259 -13.62 4.25 -19.07
N GLU A 260 -13.31 5.28 -19.85
CA GLU A 260 -11.97 5.59 -20.29
C GLU A 260 -11.21 6.37 -19.20
N SER A 261 -10.01 5.91 -18.85
CA SER A 261 -9.20 6.50 -17.80
C SER A 261 -7.71 6.39 -18.07
N ILE A 262 -6.90 6.77 -17.10
CA ILE A 262 -5.46 6.58 -17.02
C ILE A 262 -5.12 5.75 -15.77
N ALA A 263 -3.96 5.11 -15.80
CA ALA A 263 -3.44 4.36 -14.68
C ALA A 263 -1.96 4.63 -14.48
N VAL A 264 -1.52 4.58 -13.24
CA VAL A 264 -0.13 4.38 -12.82
C VAL A 264 0.09 2.91 -12.47
N LYS A 265 1.30 2.52 -12.06
CA LYS A 265 1.58 1.14 -11.62
C LYS A 265 1.79 1.09 -10.11
N ALA A 266 1.18 0.12 -9.47
CA ALA A 266 1.54 -0.28 -8.11
C ALA A 266 2.90 -0.99 -8.12
N MET A 267 3.74 -0.69 -7.16
CA MET A 267 5.04 -1.34 -6.94
C MET A 267 5.15 -1.88 -5.52
N LEU A 268 5.87 -2.97 -5.36
CA LEU A 268 6.43 -3.39 -4.07
C LEU A 268 7.84 -2.81 -3.97
N VAL A 269 8.11 -2.08 -2.91
CA VAL A 269 9.32 -1.29 -2.71
C VAL A 269 9.92 -1.59 -1.33
N VAL A 270 11.24 -1.62 -1.29
CA VAL A 270 12.08 -1.77 -0.09
C VAL A 270 13.15 -0.67 -0.12
N THR A 271 14.08 -0.68 0.81
CA THR A 271 15.28 0.16 0.72
C THR A 271 16.50 -0.68 0.32
N ASP A 272 17.58 -0.01 -0.12
CA ASP A 272 18.88 -0.63 -0.42
C ASP A 272 19.59 -1.23 0.80
N LYS A 273 19.03 -1.04 1.99
CA LYS A 273 19.50 -1.65 3.24
C LYS A 273 18.99 -3.07 3.45
N MET A 274 17.95 -3.51 2.70
CA MET A 274 17.45 -4.87 2.81
C MET A 274 18.53 -5.85 2.32
N ASP A 275 18.69 -6.94 3.06
CA ASP A 275 19.61 -8.00 2.67
C ASP A 275 19.24 -8.60 1.31
N GLU A 276 20.24 -8.90 0.47
CA GLU A 276 20.01 -9.40 -0.89
C GLU A 276 19.32 -10.75 -0.90
N GLU A 277 19.70 -11.65 0.00
CA GLU A 277 19.09 -12.98 0.11
C GLU A 277 17.64 -12.87 0.59
N LEU A 278 17.38 -12.01 1.56
CA LEU A 278 16.02 -11.76 2.04
C LEU A 278 15.13 -11.19 0.92
N ALA A 279 15.61 -10.22 0.16
CA ALA A 279 14.86 -9.66 -0.98
C ALA A 279 14.59 -10.70 -2.07
N TYR A 280 15.57 -11.59 -2.33
CA TYR A 280 15.38 -12.73 -3.22
C TYR A 280 14.29 -13.68 -2.70
N GLN A 281 14.34 -14.06 -1.43
CA GLN A 281 13.37 -14.97 -0.81
C GLN A 281 11.96 -14.37 -0.80
N ILE A 282 11.82 -13.08 -0.50
CA ILE A 282 10.55 -12.34 -0.57
C ILE A 282 9.99 -12.40 -2.00
N THR A 283 10.80 -12.07 -3.00
CA THR A 283 10.39 -12.08 -4.40
C THR A 283 9.95 -13.48 -4.83
N LYS A 284 10.74 -14.49 -4.51
CA LYS A 284 10.45 -15.90 -4.81
C LYS A 284 9.16 -16.37 -4.12
N ALA A 285 8.98 -16.06 -2.84
CA ALA A 285 7.78 -16.45 -2.11
C ALA A 285 6.52 -15.85 -2.74
N ILE A 286 6.55 -14.55 -3.10
CA ILE A 286 5.44 -13.84 -3.75
C ILE A 286 5.12 -14.50 -5.11
N TYR A 287 6.09 -14.61 -6.00
CA TYR A 287 5.89 -15.07 -7.37
C TYR A 287 5.64 -16.58 -7.51
N SER A 288 5.98 -17.36 -6.47
CA SER A 288 5.60 -18.78 -6.38
C SER A 288 4.17 -19.00 -5.84
N ASN A 289 3.47 -17.94 -5.39
CA ASN A 289 2.16 -18.02 -4.74
C ASN A 289 1.14 -17.02 -5.31
N LEU A 290 1.24 -16.68 -6.60
CA LEU A 290 0.36 -15.67 -7.24
C LEU A 290 -1.13 -16.02 -7.16
N ASP A 291 -1.49 -17.31 -7.16
CA ASP A 291 -2.88 -17.76 -7.02
C ASP A 291 -3.51 -17.27 -5.70
N ARG A 292 -2.74 -17.24 -4.62
CA ARG A 292 -3.22 -16.72 -3.32
C ARG A 292 -3.44 -15.22 -3.36
N ILE A 293 -2.58 -14.49 -4.06
CA ILE A 293 -2.73 -13.05 -4.26
C ILE A 293 -3.96 -12.78 -5.13
N GLY A 294 -4.17 -13.59 -6.19
CA GLY A 294 -5.36 -13.54 -7.04
C GLY A 294 -6.66 -13.92 -6.32
N ALA A 295 -6.59 -14.70 -5.24
CA ALA A 295 -7.74 -15.01 -4.38
C ALA A 295 -8.09 -13.85 -3.44
N ALA A 296 -7.10 -13.05 -3.00
CA ALA A 296 -7.31 -11.92 -2.10
C ALA A 296 -7.97 -10.72 -2.80
N HIS A 297 -7.66 -10.49 -4.09
CA HIS A 297 -8.26 -9.42 -4.88
C HIS A 297 -8.23 -9.78 -6.38
N PRO A 298 -9.30 -9.50 -7.16
CA PRO A 298 -9.36 -9.85 -8.59
C PRO A 298 -8.17 -9.33 -9.41
N VAL A 299 -7.67 -8.13 -9.12
CA VAL A 299 -6.51 -7.55 -9.81
C VAL A 299 -5.23 -8.36 -9.58
N GLY A 300 -5.13 -9.11 -8.49
CA GLY A 300 -4.01 -10.01 -8.23
C GLY A 300 -3.82 -11.08 -9.30
N LYS A 301 -4.89 -11.42 -10.04
CA LYS A 301 -4.83 -12.36 -11.18
C LYS A 301 -4.09 -11.79 -12.39
N THR A 302 -3.86 -10.48 -12.45
CA THR A 302 -3.13 -9.82 -13.53
C THR A 302 -1.62 -9.76 -13.27
N ILE A 303 -1.18 -10.13 -12.07
CA ILE A 303 0.23 -10.12 -11.69
C ILE A 303 0.93 -11.31 -12.36
N THR A 304 1.98 -11.03 -13.12
CA THR A 304 2.78 -12.07 -13.81
C THR A 304 4.26 -11.80 -13.65
N LYS A 305 5.10 -12.83 -13.82
CA LYS A 305 6.56 -12.69 -13.78
C LYS A 305 7.05 -11.78 -14.92
N GLU A 306 6.43 -11.88 -16.10
CA GLU A 306 6.77 -11.11 -17.31
C GLU A 306 6.48 -9.61 -17.11
N GLY A 307 5.35 -9.28 -16.45
CA GLY A 307 4.93 -7.90 -16.18
C GLY A 307 5.67 -7.22 -15.04
N ALA A 308 6.49 -7.95 -14.29
CA ALA A 308 7.11 -7.47 -13.03
C ALA A 308 8.04 -6.25 -13.19
N LYS A 309 8.49 -5.96 -14.41
CA LYS A 309 9.37 -4.82 -14.72
C LYS A 309 8.67 -3.71 -15.52
N GLU A 310 7.41 -3.90 -15.92
CA GLU A 310 6.68 -2.92 -16.73
C GLU A 310 6.35 -1.65 -15.93
N GLY A 311 6.76 -0.50 -16.44
CA GLY A 311 6.53 0.81 -15.79
C GLY A 311 7.32 1.02 -14.50
N MET A 312 8.37 0.23 -14.29
CA MET A 312 9.28 0.41 -13.16
C MET A 312 10.03 1.73 -13.29
N SER A 313 9.94 2.57 -12.26
CA SER A 313 10.43 3.95 -12.27
C SER A 313 11.69 4.18 -11.44
N ILE A 314 12.12 3.18 -10.67
CA ILE A 314 13.29 3.21 -9.79
C ILE A 314 14.12 1.94 -9.96
N PRO A 315 15.40 1.92 -9.55
CA PRO A 315 16.23 0.72 -9.64
C PRO A 315 15.63 -0.47 -8.89
N MET A 316 15.76 -1.66 -9.46
CA MET A 316 15.37 -2.91 -8.81
C MET A 316 16.37 -3.26 -7.69
N HIS A 317 15.89 -3.93 -6.66
CA HIS A 317 16.76 -4.50 -5.62
C HIS A 317 17.54 -5.69 -6.20
N PRO A 318 18.86 -5.82 -5.90
CA PRO A 318 19.70 -6.89 -6.47
C PRO A 318 19.12 -8.30 -6.24
N GLY A 319 18.58 -8.59 -5.06
CA GLY A 319 17.94 -9.87 -4.76
C GLY A 319 16.69 -10.14 -5.61
N ALA A 320 15.88 -9.12 -5.88
CA ALA A 320 14.73 -9.24 -6.78
C ALA A 320 15.19 -9.44 -8.24
N GLU A 321 16.20 -8.69 -8.67
CA GLU A 321 16.77 -8.82 -10.02
C GLU A 321 17.33 -10.23 -10.25
N ARG A 322 18.02 -10.79 -9.26
CA ARG A 322 18.52 -12.18 -9.30
C ARG A 322 17.39 -13.16 -9.56
N TYR A 323 16.27 -13.07 -8.85
CA TYR A 323 15.12 -13.95 -9.04
C TYR A 323 14.52 -13.87 -10.46
N PHE A 324 14.39 -12.66 -11.01
CA PHE A 324 13.80 -12.49 -12.34
C PHE A 324 14.74 -12.88 -13.49
N ASN A 325 16.03 -13.07 -13.23
CA ASN A 325 17.02 -13.49 -14.21
C ASN A 325 17.24 -15.01 -14.21
N GLU A 326 16.65 -15.76 -13.26
CA GLU A 326 16.59 -17.22 -13.22
C GLU A 326 15.44 -17.76 -14.13
#